data_29fb0548461baadc816639fcb24213fa
#
_entry.id   29fb0548461baadc816639fcb24213fa
#
_cell.length_a   1.000
_cell.length_b   1.000
_cell.length_c   1.000
_cell.angle_alpha   90.00
_cell.angle_beta   90.00
_cell.angle_gamma   90.00
#
_symmetry.space_group_name_H-M   'P 1'
#
loop_
_entity.id
_entity.type
_entity.pdbx_description
1 polymer ?
#
loop_
_entity_poly.entity_id
_entity_poly.type
_entity_poly.pdbx_seq_one_letter_code
_entity_poly.pdbx_strand_id
1 'polypeptide(L)'
;QYLMELASNKAFNLVIDEFQEFYNIDESVYSDMQNIWDAYRRKSKMNLIVSGSIYSLMQKIFQSKKEPLFGRADNIIKLSAFDLSTLKDIMRDYRSGYTNDDLLALYSFTGGVPKYVELFCDNQMLSVDEMISFMVRENSPFTDEGKNLLIEELGKNYATYFSILSAI
;
A
#
# COMPACT_ATOMS: atom_id res chain seq x y z
N GLN A 1 17.49 20.37 -1.94
CA GLN A 1 18.49 20.95 -2.83
C GLN A 1 19.80 20.15 -2.81
N TYR A 2 20.44 19.92 -1.66
CA TYR A 2 21.70 19.18 -1.53
C TYR A 2 21.71 17.82 -2.27
N LEU A 3 20.65 17.01 -2.13
CA LEU A 3 20.54 15.72 -2.81
C LEU A 3 20.54 15.86 -4.35
N MET A 4 19.93 16.90 -4.88
CA MET A 4 19.90 17.16 -6.33
C MET A 4 21.25 17.66 -6.86
N GLU A 5 21.99 18.42 -6.06
CA GLU A 5 23.37 18.80 -6.40
C GLU A 5 24.30 17.60 -6.39
N LEU A 6 24.18 16.72 -5.40
CA LEU A 6 24.90 15.45 -5.35
C LEU A 6 24.55 14.58 -6.57
N ALA A 7 23.26 14.51 -6.91
CA ALA A 7 22.75 13.73 -8.03
C ALA A 7 23.23 14.21 -9.41
N SER A 8 23.65 15.46 -9.52
CA SER A 8 24.25 15.96 -10.76
C SER A 8 25.61 15.30 -11.05
N ASN A 9 26.30 14.86 -10.01
CA ASN A 9 27.62 14.26 -10.10
C ASN A 9 27.62 12.73 -9.94
N LYS A 10 26.70 12.19 -9.14
CA LYS A 10 26.64 10.77 -8.78
C LYS A 10 25.25 10.20 -9.00
N ALA A 11 25.14 9.06 -9.68
CA ALA A 11 23.89 8.32 -9.81
C ALA A 11 23.57 7.54 -8.52
N PHE A 12 22.32 7.63 -8.06
CA PHE A 12 21.81 6.84 -6.94
C PHE A 12 20.28 6.74 -6.98
N ASN A 13 19.74 5.77 -6.26
CA ASN A 13 18.31 5.66 -6.00
C ASN A 13 18.00 6.30 -4.64
N LEU A 14 16.99 7.15 -4.59
CA LEU A 14 16.41 7.68 -3.37
C LEU A 14 15.00 7.12 -3.24
N VAL A 15 14.74 6.43 -2.14
CA VAL A 15 13.41 5.90 -1.82
C VAL A 15 12.86 6.68 -0.63
N ILE A 16 11.63 7.17 -0.76
CA ILE A 16 10.89 7.84 0.34
C ILE A 16 9.59 7.07 0.50
N ASP A 17 9.46 6.41 1.63
CA ASP A 17 8.23 5.70 2.01
C ASP A 17 7.27 6.63 2.74
N GLU A 18 5.98 6.30 2.72
CA GLU A 18 4.89 7.08 3.31
C GLU A 18 4.94 8.57 2.90
N PHE A 19 5.18 8.80 1.61
CA PHE A 19 5.39 10.14 1.07
C PHE A 19 4.20 11.09 1.30
N GLN A 20 2.99 10.56 1.43
CA GLN A 20 1.80 11.36 1.73
C GLN A 20 1.84 11.98 3.13
N GLU A 21 2.67 11.48 4.06
CA GLU A 21 2.77 12.03 5.41
C GLU A 21 3.29 13.48 5.43
N PHE A 22 4.04 13.88 4.42
CA PHE A 22 4.44 15.28 4.29
C PHE A 22 3.23 16.22 4.20
N TYR A 23 2.09 15.75 3.70
CA TYR A 23 0.86 16.53 3.64
C TYR A 23 0.37 16.96 5.04
N ASN A 24 0.57 16.10 6.03
CA ASN A 24 0.17 16.32 7.41
C ASN A 24 1.20 17.17 8.19
N ILE A 25 2.46 17.18 7.76
CA ILE A 25 3.56 17.88 8.43
C ILE A 25 3.67 19.30 7.91
N ASP A 26 3.82 19.46 6.61
CA ASP A 26 3.94 20.77 5.94
C ASP A 26 3.60 20.62 4.45
N GLU A 27 2.45 21.10 4.06
CA GLU A 27 1.98 21.08 2.67
C GLU A 27 2.91 21.84 1.69
N SER A 28 3.70 22.81 2.19
CA SER A 28 4.64 23.56 1.36
C SER A 28 5.77 22.71 0.81
N VAL A 29 6.08 21.56 1.42
CA VAL A 29 7.11 20.61 0.97
C VAL A 29 6.92 20.22 -0.49
N TYR A 30 5.68 20.00 -0.95
CA TYR A 30 5.42 19.62 -2.34
C TYR A 30 5.71 20.75 -3.33
N SER A 31 5.45 22.01 -2.95
CA SER A 31 5.79 23.17 -3.76
C SER A 31 7.30 23.37 -3.83
N ASP A 32 7.99 23.19 -2.72
CA ASP A 32 9.46 23.26 -2.67
C ASP A 32 10.11 22.17 -3.48
N MET A 33 9.59 20.93 -3.37
CA MET A 33 10.02 19.81 -4.20
C MET A 33 9.79 20.06 -5.68
N GLN A 34 8.65 20.65 -6.06
CA GLN A 34 8.35 21.06 -7.42
C GLN A 34 9.44 21.98 -7.97
N ASN A 35 9.72 23.06 -7.23
CA ASN A 35 10.69 24.08 -7.65
C ASN A 35 12.09 23.46 -7.83
N ILE A 36 12.53 22.65 -6.87
CA ILE A 36 13.83 21.99 -6.90
C ILE A 36 13.88 20.95 -8.05
N TRP A 37 12.84 20.12 -8.19
CA TRP A 37 12.73 19.13 -9.24
C TRP A 37 12.82 19.77 -10.64
N ASP A 38 12.02 20.80 -10.88
CA ASP A 38 12.00 21.48 -12.18
C ASP A 38 13.33 22.14 -12.53
N ALA A 39 14.07 22.63 -11.52
CA ALA A 39 15.39 23.23 -11.71
C ALA A 39 16.50 22.21 -12.04
N TYR A 40 16.43 21.01 -11.46
CA TYR A 40 17.53 20.05 -11.49
C TYR A 40 17.27 18.78 -12.30
N ARG A 41 16.01 18.40 -12.61
CA ARG A 41 15.64 17.11 -13.22
C ARG A 41 16.46 16.74 -14.45
N ARG A 42 16.81 17.72 -15.30
CA ARG A 42 17.56 17.48 -16.54
C ARG A 42 19.05 17.18 -16.32
N LYS A 43 19.60 17.54 -15.16
CA LYS A 43 20.98 17.33 -14.78
C LYS A 43 21.14 16.21 -13.75
N SER A 44 20.08 15.87 -13.07
CA SER A 44 20.07 14.85 -12.02
C SER A 44 20.19 13.45 -12.62
N LYS A 45 21.02 12.63 -11.99
CA LYS A 45 21.14 11.20 -12.23
C LYS A 45 20.47 10.37 -11.12
N MET A 46 19.65 11.03 -10.30
CA MET A 46 18.89 10.38 -9.23
C MET A 46 17.62 9.74 -9.79
N ASN A 47 17.39 8.50 -9.41
CA ASN A 47 16.09 7.87 -9.54
C ASN A 47 15.34 8.05 -8.22
N LEU A 48 14.28 8.86 -8.21
CA LEU A 48 13.45 9.09 -7.05
C LEU A 48 12.25 8.14 -7.10
N ILE A 49 12.13 7.32 -6.08
CA ILE A 49 11.00 6.41 -5.88
C ILE A 49 10.27 6.87 -4.63
N VAL A 50 8.97 7.10 -4.75
CA VAL A 50 8.12 7.44 -3.61
C VAL A 50 6.99 6.42 -3.50
N SER A 51 6.72 5.96 -2.28
CA SER A 51 5.61 5.06 -1.97
C SER A 51 4.68 5.71 -0.95
N GLY A 52 3.45 5.21 -0.89
CA GLY A 52 2.47 5.67 0.07
C GLY A 52 1.31 4.68 0.16
N SER A 53 0.82 4.47 1.38
CA SER A 53 -0.26 3.53 1.71
C SER A 53 -1.64 4.13 1.45
N ILE A 54 -1.80 5.46 1.56
CA ILE A 54 -3.10 6.13 1.37
C ILE A 54 -3.28 6.49 -0.10
N TYR A 55 -3.97 5.61 -0.84
CA TYR A 55 -4.16 5.74 -2.28
C TYR A 55 -4.78 7.08 -2.70
N SER A 56 -5.81 7.54 -1.99
CA SER A 56 -6.51 8.79 -2.29
C SER A 56 -5.58 10.02 -2.20
N LEU A 57 -4.69 10.06 -1.20
CA LEU A 57 -3.71 11.14 -1.06
C LEU A 57 -2.61 11.05 -2.13
N MET A 58 -2.08 9.87 -2.42
CA MET A 58 -1.08 9.69 -3.48
C MET A 58 -1.65 10.08 -4.85
N GLN A 59 -2.90 9.71 -5.12
CA GLN A 59 -3.60 10.12 -6.33
C GLN A 59 -3.77 11.65 -6.38
N LYS A 60 -4.17 12.29 -5.27
CA LYS A 60 -4.27 13.74 -5.18
C LYS A 60 -2.93 14.39 -5.51
N ILE A 61 -1.84 14.01 -4.84
CA ILE A 61 -0.50 14.61 -4.97
C ILE A 61 0.03 14.57 -6.41
N PHE A 62 -0.13 13.44 -7.12
CA PHE A 62 0.50 13.24 -8.44
C PHE A 62 -0.45 13.37 -9.63
N GLN A 63 -1.76 13.22 -9.45
CA GLN A 63 -2.73 13.17 -10.54
C GLN A 63 -3.74 14.33 -10.54
N SER A 64 -3.81 15.12 -9.48
CA SER A 64 -4.65 16.31 -9.44
C SER A 64 -3.95 17.51 -10.08
N LYS A 65 -4.60 18.15 -11.07
CA LYS A 65 -4.06 19.32 -11.80
C LYS A 65 -3.76 20.54 -10.91
N LYS A 66 -4.32 20.56 -9.70
CA LYS A 66 -4.14 21.66 -8.75
C LYS A 66 -2.91 21.49 -7.87
N GLU A 67 -2.34 20.29 -7.83
CA GLU A 67 -1.24 19.96 -6.93
C GLU A 67 0.14 20.23 -7.56
N PRO A 68 1.14 20.64 -6.75
CA PRO A 68 2.46 21.01 -7.27
C PRO A 68 3.17 19.91 -8.04
N LEU A 69 3.02 18.65 -7.64
CA LEU A 69 3.72 17.50 -8.25
C LEU A 69 2.95 16.87 -9.42
N PHE A 70 1.83 17.46 -9.83
CA PHE A 70 1.09 16.98 -10.99
C PHE A 70 1.98 16.86 -12.25
N GLY A 71 1.94 15.69 -12.88
CA GLY A 71 2.67 15.40 -14.12
C GLY A 71 4.20 15.35 -14.00
N ARG A 72 4.74 15.21 -12.77
CA ARG A 72 6.18 15.11 -12.52
C ARG A 72 6.65 13.68 -12.27
N ALA A 73 5.74 12.74 -12.07
CA ALA A 73 6.07 11.33 -12.05
C ALA A 73 6.20 10.82 -13.49
N ASP A 74 7.31 10.17 -13.81
CA ASP A 74 7.53 9.52 -15.11
C ASP A 74 6.73 8.21 -15.19
N ASN A 75 6.59 7.50 -14.06
CA ASN A 75 5.80 6.29 -13.93
C ASN A 75 4.99 6.30 -12.63
N ILE A 76 3.78 5.80 -12.68
CA ILE A 76 2.93 5.58 -11.52
C ILE A 76 2.55 4.10 -11.52
N ILE A 77 2.95 3.40 -10.47
CA ILE A 77 2.68 1.97 -10.28
C ILE A 77 1.63 1.84 -9.20
N LYS A 78 0.48 1.29 -9.55
CA LYS A 78 -0.54 0.88 -8.59
C LYS A 78 -0.34 -0.60 -8.28
N LEU A 79 0.04 -0.90 -7.05
CA LEU A 79 0.08 -2.28 -6.58
C LEU A 79 -1.36 -2.79 -6.44
N SER A 80 -1.60 -3.97 -6.95
CA SER A 80 -2.88 -4.66 -6.87
C SER A 80 -2.75 -5.90 -5.98
N ALA A 81 -3.87 -6.35 -5.45
CA ALA A 81 -3.94 -7.65 -4.81
C ALA A 81 -3.50 -8.77 -5.77
N PHE A 82 -3.04 -9.89 -5.22
CA PHE A 82 -2.70 -11.07 -6.00
C PHE A 82 -3.93 -11.60 -6.74
N ASP A 83 -3.74 -11.95 -7.99
CA ASP A 83 -4.77 -12.64 -8.75
C ASP A 83 -4.85 -14.12 -8.36
N LEU A 84 -5.89 -14.79 -8.85
CA LEU A 84 -6.13 -16.19 -8.53
C LEU A 84 -5.00 -17.11 -9.04
N SER A 85 -4.32 -16.73 -10.12
CA SER A 85 -3.17 -17.50 -10.64
C SER A 85 -2.01 -17.47 -9.65
N THR A 86 -1.67 -16.28 -9.16
CA THR A 86 -0.64 -16.09 -8.14
C THR A 86 -0.97 -16.83 -6.85
N LEU A 87 -2.23 -16.78 -6.40
CA LEU A 87 -2.66 -17.51 -5.19
C LEU A 87 -2.55 -19.02 -5.36
N LYS A 88 -2.85 -19.56 -6.57
CA LYS A 88 -2.63 -20.98 -6.88
C LYS A 88 -1.17 -21.38 -6.78
N ASP A 89 -0.27 -20.55 -7.27
CA ASP A 89 1.16 -20.83 -7.21
C ASP A 89 1.65 -20.80 -5.76
N ILE A 90 1.25 -19.81 -4.97
CA ILE A 90 1.52 -19.73 -3.53
C ILE A 90 0.99 -20.99 -2.81
N MET A 91 -0.27 -21.37 -3.07
CA MET A 91 -0.85 -22.56 -2.43
C MET A 91 -0.10 -23.85 -2.79
N ARG A 92 0.41 -23.99 -4.01
CA ARG A 92 1.23 -25.15 -4.39
C ARG A 92 2.55 -25.19 -3.63
N ASP A 93 3.17 -24.04 -3.42
CA ASP A 93 4.47 -23.96 -2.74
C ASP A 93 4.36 -24.25 -1.24
N TYR A 94 3.30 -23.76 -0.60
CA TYR A 94 3.12 -23.90 0.84
C TYR A 94 2.33 -25.15 1.26
N ARG A 95 1.42 -25.65 0.41
CA ARG A 95 0.55 -26.79 0.68
C ARG A 95 0.22 -27.57 -0.59
N SER A 96 1.04 -28.52 -0.96
CA SER A 96 0.92 -29.29 -2.21
C SER A 96 -0.40 -30.07 -2.39
N GLY A 97 -1.14 -30.30 -1.31
CA GLY A 97 -2.41 -31.05 -1.32
C GLY A 97 -3.65 -30.18 -1.05
N TYR A 98 -3.58 -28.87 -1.30
CA TYR A 98 -4.73 -27.99 -1.09
C TYR A 98 -5.91 -28.34 -2.01
N THR A 99 -7.12 -28.05 -1.54
CA THR A 99 -8.36 -28.23 -2.30
C THR A 99 -8.79 -26.91 -2.97
N ASN A 100 -9.75 -26.98 -3.88
CA ASN A 100 -10.37 -25.78 -4.45
C ASN A 100 -11.09 -24.94 -3.38
N ASP A 101 -11.63 -25.57 -2.35
CA ASP A 101 -12.29 -24.88 -1.24
C ASP A 101 -11.27 -24.12 -0.39
N ASP A 102 -10.09 -24.69 -0.15
CA ASP A 102 -8.99 -23.99 0.53
C ASP A 102 -8.54 -22.75 -0.25
N LEU A 103 -8.40 -22.87 -1.57
CA LEU A 103 -8.04 -21.72 -2.43
C LEU A 103 -9.14 -20.65 -2.43
N LEU A 104 -10.41 -21.07 -2.51
CA LEU A 104 -11.54 -20.14 -2.47
C LEU A 104 -11.60 -19.44 -1.12
N ALA A 105 -11.40 -20.16 -0.02
CA ALA A 105 -11.35 -19.58 1.32
C ALA A 105 -10.20 -18.57 1.45
N LEU A 106 -8.98 -18.91 1.00
CA LEU A 106 -7.85 -18.00 1.01
C LEU A 106 -8.17 -16.71 0.24
N TYR A 107 -8.71 -16.81 -0.97
CA TYR A 107 -9.11 -15.65 -1.74
C TYR A 107 -10.21 -14.83 -1.04
N SER A 108 -11.24 -15.51 -0.51
CA SER A 108 -12.38 -14.84 0.14
C SER A 108 -11.98 -14.09 1.41
N PHE A 109 -11.06 -14.65 2.20
CA PHE A 109 -10.62 -14.05 3.47
C PHE A 109 -9.55 -12.98 3.29
N THR A 110 -8.75 -13.05 2.22
CA THR A 110 -7.64 -12.12 2.00
C THR A 110 -7.91 -11.10 0.91
N GLY A 111 -8.88 -11.34 0.02
CA GLY A 111 -9.03 -10.55 -1.20
C GLY A 111 -7.78 -10.57 -2.09
N GLY A 112 -6.84 -11.51 -1.85
CA GLY A 112 -5.53 -11.56 -2.49
C GLY A 112 -4.55 -10.50 -1.98
N VAL A 113 -4.86 -9.77 -0.91
CA VAL A 113 -3.93 -8.77 -0.32
C VAL A 113 -2.70 -9.49 0.24
N PRO A 114 -1.47 -9.15 -0.24
CA PRO A 114 -0.24 -9.87 0.10
C PRO A 114 -0.04 -10.07 1.61
N LYS A 115 -0.24 -9.02 2.40
CA LYS A 115 -0.11 -9.04 3.87
C LYS A 115 -0.94 -10.16 4.52
N TYR A 116 -2.20 -10.32 4.09
CA TYR A 116 -3.08 -11.33 4.68
C TYR A 116 -2.77 -12.73 4.17
N VAL A 117 -2.37 -12.85 2.91
CA VAL A 117 -1.90 -14.12 2.35
C VAL A 117 -0.66 -14.60 3.11
N GLU A 118 0.32 -13.72 3.33
CA GLU A 118 1.53 -13.97 4.11
C GLU A 118 1.20 -14.45 5.53
N LEU A 119 0.27 -13.80 6.22
CA LEU A 119 -0.16 -14.20 7.56
C LEU A 119 -0.64 -15.65 7.63
N PHE A 120 -1.42 -16.11 6.64
CA PHE A 120 -1.85 -17.51 6.59
C PHE A 120 -0.71 -18.45 6.23
N CYS A 121 0.15 -18.08 5.28
CA CYS A 121 1.28 -18.88 4.85
C CYS A 121 2.32 -19.06 5.98
N ASP A 122 2.71 -18.00 6.64
CA ASP A 122 3.72 -18.04 7.71
C ASP A 122 3.26 -18.84 8.93
N ASN A 123 1.96 -18.81 9.21
CA ASN A 123 1.38 -19.62 10.29
C ASN A 123 0.96 -21.03 9.82
N GLN A 124 1.15 -21.37 8.54
CA GLN A 124 0.77 -22.66 7.93
C GLN A 124 -0.74 -22.97 8.09
N MET A 125 -1.58 -21.96 8.12
CA MET A 125 -3.03 -22.07 8.26
C MET A 125 -3.69 -21.96 6.88
N LEU A 126 -3.66 -23.05 6.10
CA LEU A 126 -4.01 -23.04 4.68
C LEU A 126 -5.17 -23.98 4.29
N SER A 127 -5.81 -24.64 5.24
CA SER A 127 -7.14 -25.25 5.03
C SER A 127 -8.26 -24.33 5.50
N VAL A 128 -9.47 -24.54 5.02
CA VAL A 128 -10.66 -23.75 5.41
C VAL A 128 -10.79 -23.68 6.93
N ASP A 129 -10.74 -24.82 7.62
CA ASP A 129 -10.91 -24.89 9.08
C ASP A 129 -9.78 -24.19 9.83
N GLU A 130 -8.53 -24.35 9.37
CA GLU A 130 -7.35 -23.69 9.95
C GLU A 130 -7.45 -22.17 9.79
N MET A 131 -7.82 -21.67 8.59
CA MET A 131 -7.99 -20.25 8.32
C MET A 131 -9.07 -19.64 9.20
N ILE A 132 -10.24 -20.28 9.30
CA ILE A 132 -11.33 -19.81 10.17
C ILE A 132 -10.87 -19.77 11.63
N SER A 133 -10.27 -20.86 12.10
CA SER A 133 -9.76 -20.93 13.49
C SER A 133 -8.74 -19.83 13.80
N PHE A 134 -7.86 -19.54 12.83
CA PHE A 134 -6.85 -18.49 12.95
C PHE A 134 -7.47 -17.09 13.02
N MET A 135 -8.49 -16.82 12.20
CA MET A 135 -9.15 -15.52 12.13
C MET A 135 -9.96 -15.19 13.40
N VAL A 136 -10.65 -16.19 13.97
CA VAL A 136 -11.56 -15.97 15.12
C VAL A 136 -10.89 -16.14 16.48
N ARG A 137 -9.62 -16.53 16.52
CA ARG A 137 -8.89 -16.67 17.77
C ARG A 137 -8.74 -15.34 18.49
N GLU A 138 -8.67 -15.38 19.80
CA GLU A 138 -8.37 -14.20 20.62
C GLU A 138 -7.03 -13.56 20.19
N ASN A 139 -7.00 -12.24 20.08
CA ASN A 139 -5.86 -11.47 19.58
C ASN A 139 -5.44 -11.82 18.14
N SER A 140 -6.39 -12.21 17.30
CA SER A 140 -6.12 -12.37 15.87
C SER A 140 -5.75 -11.03 15.21
N PRO A 141 -4.76 -11.01 14.31
CA PRO A 141 -4.43 -9.80 13.53
C PRO A 141 -5.62 -9.26 12.71
N PHE A 142 -6.62 -10.10 12.43
CA PHE A 142 -7.81 -9.71 11.66
C PHE A 142 -8.86 -8.95 12.49
N THR A 143 -8.81 -9.05 13.84
CA THR A 143 -9.88 -8.53 14.70
C THR A 143 -9.99 -7.00 14.63
N ASP A 144 -8.87 -6.29 14.57
CA ASP A 144 -8.84 -4.82 14.58
C ASP A 144 -8.50 -4.20 13.22
N GLU A 145 -8.11 -5.01 12.24
CA GLU A 145 -7.61 -4.55 10.95
C GLU A 145 -8.65 -3.73 10.17
N GLY A 146 -9.89 -4.17 10.12
CA GLY A 146 -10.95 -3.44 9.43
C GLY A 146 -11.17 -2.04 9.98
N LYS A 147 -11.06 -1.87 11.30
CA LYS A 147 -11.16 -0.57 11.97
C LYS A 147 -9.94 0.30 11.65
N ASN A 148 -8.74 -0.27 11.67
CA ASN A 148 -7.51 0.46 11.37
C ASN A 148 -7.50 0.97 9.92
N LEU A 149 -7.87 0.15 8.95
CA LEU A 149 -8.02 0.54 7.55
C LEU A 149 -9.01 1.70 7.35
N LEU A 150 -10.16 1.65 8.05
CA LEU A 150 -11.12 2.74 7.99
C LEU A 150 -10.58 4.04 8.60
N ILE A 151 -9.79 3.95 9.67
CA ILE A 151 -9.15 5.11 10.29
C ILE A 151 -8.12 5.72 9.33
N GLU A 152 -7.28 4.91 8.71
CA GLU A 152 -6.25 5.35 7.76
C GLU A 152 -6.85 6.01 6.52
N GLU A 153 -7.84 5.40 5.89
CA GLU A 153 -8.44 5.91 4.64
C GLU A 153 -9.41 7.09 4.86
N LEU A 154 -10.14 7.10 5.95
CA LEU A 154 -11.23 8.06 6.19
C LEU A 154 -10.91 9.11 7.26
N GLY A 155 -9.81 8.95 7.96
CA GLY A 155 -9.34 9.88 8.97
C GLY A 155 -10.42 10.23 10.01
N LYS A 156 -10.67 11.51 10.22
CA LYS A 156 -11.62 12.00 11.23
C LYS A 156 -13.08 11.54 11.01
N ASN A 157 -13.42 11.11 9.80
CA ASN A 157 -14.77 10.70 9.44
C ASN A 157 -15.02 9.19 9.65
N TYR A 158 -14.02 8.42 10.09
CA TYR A 158 -14.12 6.96 10.22
C TYR A 158 -15.30 6.52 11.10
N ALA A 159 -15.58 7.25 12.19
CA ALA A 159 -16.63 6.89 13.13
C ALA A 159 -18.03 6.88 12.50
N THR A 160 -18.29 7.80 11.56
CA THR A 160 -19.57 7.85 10.82
C THR A 160 -19.70 6.63 9.90
N TYR A 161 -18.66 6.29 9.17
CA TYR A 161 -18.68 5.14 8.26
C TYR A 161 -18.72 3.81 9.04
N PHE A 162 -17.98 3.72 10.15
CA PHE A 162 -18.01 2.54 11.02
C PHE A 162 -19.39 2.32 11.61
N SER A 163 -20.10 3.39 12.02
CA SER A 163 -21.48 3.30 12.53
C SER A 163 -22.45 2.76 11.46
N ILE A 164 -22.28 3.14 10.21
CA ILE A 164 -23.09 2.62 9.10
C ILE A 164 -22.85 1.13 8.90
N LEU A 165 -21.57 0.71 8.86
CA LEU A 165 -21.18 -0.70 8.68
C LEU A 165 -21.66 -1.58 9.85
N SER A 166 -21.67 -1.04 11.07
CA SER A 166 -22.13 -1.77 12.27
C SER A 166 -23.67 -1.89 12.36
N ALA A 167 -24.40 -1.15 11.53
CA ALA A 167 -25.86 -1.17 11.50
C ALA A 167 -26.43 -2.14 10.44
N ILE A 168 -25.56 -2.74 9.63
CA ILE A 168 -25.89 -3.76 8.63
C ILE A 168 -25.68 -5.16 9.21
#